data_9652f3d8f7f0175a659ddd4a757cb2e1
#
_entry.id   9652f3d8f7f0175a659ddd4a757cb2e1
#
_cell.length_a   1.000
_cell.length_b   1.000
_cell.length_c   1.000
_cell.angle_alpha   90.00
_cell.angle_beta   90.00
_cell.angle_gamma   90.00
#
_symmetry.space_group_name_H-M   'P 1'
#
loop_
_entity.id
_entity.type
_entity.pdbx_description
1 polymer ?
#
loop_
_entity_poly.entity_id
_entity_poly.type
_entity_poly.pdbx_seq_one_letter_code
_entity_poly.pdbx_strand_id
1 'polypeptide(L)'
;MPGLEIKVQGDDAPAVFRKGVLITGVTASAARDRSYELTFTAIPYSERYGYRPALIPRPVMAGTLPARVTSTVKNDIYAHIDKDGRYRVNLDFDRDTWKPGYESLWVRQSRPYAGDTYGLHLPLLAGTEVSIAFEEGNPDRPYIAGVKHDSAHTDHVTIQNDKRNVLRTPANNKIRLDDERGKEHIKVSTEYGGKSQLNLGHLVDAGKQQRG
;
A
#
# COMPACT_ATOMS: atom_id res chain seq x y z
N MET A 1 24.27 21.46 19.17
CA MET A 1 23.29 20.45 18.82
C MET A 1 22.16 20.46 19.84
N PRO A 2 20.90 20.46 19.48
CA PRO A 2 19.83 20.27 20.46
C PRO A 2 20.04 18.99 21.30
N GLY A 3 19.74 19.08 22.60
CA GLY A 3 20.02 18.01 23.55
C GLY A 3 21.41 18.03 24.19
N LEU A 4 22.28 18.96 23.79
CA LEU A 4 23.62 19.16 24.40
C LEU A 4 23.48 20.00 25.67
N GLU A 5 24.12 19.55 26.75
CA GLU A 5 24.32 20.34 27.94
C GLU A 5 25.57 21.22 27.75
N ILE A 6 25.47 22.52 28.04
CA ILE A 6 26.60 23.42 28.11
C ILE A 6 26.60 24.19 29.42
N LYS A 7 27.81 24.51 29.93
CA LYS A 7 27.96 25.40 31.07
C LYS A 7 28.26 26.80 30.57
N VAL A 8 27.43 27.75 31.01
CA VAL A 8 27.65 29.16 30.72
C VAL A 8 28.64 29.72 31.75
N GLN A 9 29.76 30.23 31.28
CA GLN A 9 30.79 30.87 32.11
C GLN A 9 30.74 32.38 31.93
N GLY A 10 30.95 33.11 32.98
CA GLY A 10 30.96 34.59 33.01
C GLY A 10 30.15 35.11 34.19
N ASP A 11 30.61 36.26 34.70
CA ASP A 11 29.99 36.91 35.88
C ASP A 11 28.58 37.44 35.58
N ASP A 12 28.32 37.75 34.31
CA ASP A 12 27.02 38.26 33.83
C ASP A 12 26.00 37.15 33.51
N ALA A 13 26.39 35.88 33.67
CA ALA A 13 25.46 34.79 33.40
C ALA A 13 24.29 34.75 34.42
N PRO A 14 23.03 34.72 33.98
CA PRO A 14 21.90 34.63 34.89
C PRO A 14 22.04 33.47 35.87
N ALA A 15 21.68 33.70 37.13
CA ALA A 15 21.86 32.72 38.19
C ALA A 15 21.17 31.36 37.87
N VAL A 16 20.08 31.39 37.12
CA VAL A 16 19.34 30.22 36.69
C VAL A 16 20.14 29.31 35.75
N PHE A 17 21.14 29.85 35.06
CA PHE A 17 22.00 29.11 34.13
C PHE A 17 23.36 28.66 34.71
N ARG A 18 23.63 28.99 35.95
CA ARG A 18 24.89 28.63 36.60
C ARG A 18 25.13 27.12 36.72
N LYS A 19 24.05 26.33 36.79
CA LYS A 19 24.13 24.86 36.82
C LYS A 19 24.31 24.24 35.44
N GLY A 20 24.32 25.04 34.40
CA GLY A 20 24.30 24.61 33.00
C GLY A 20 22.95 24.83 32.32
N VAL A 21 22.96 24.72 31.02
CA VAL A 21 21.75 24.81 30.17
C VAL A 21 21.69 23.65 29.20
N LEU A 22 20.50 23.22 28.91
CA LEU A 22 20.21 22.24 27.87
C LEU A 22 19.74 22.96 26.60
N ILE A 23 20.49 22.82 25.50
CA ILE A 23 20.15 23.45 24.23
C ILE A 23 18.88 22.78 23.66
N THR A 24 17.87 23.60 23.31
CA THR A 24 16.61 23.16 22.73
C THR A 24 16.50 23.50 21.25
N GLY A 25 17.21 24.54 20.80
CA GLY A 25 17.26 24.95 19.40
C GLY A 25 18.56 25.65 19.04
N VAL A 26 18.97 25.55 17.77
CA VAL A 26 20.15 26.19 17.23
C VAL A 26 19.85 26.80 15.88
N THR A 27 20.21 28.07 15.71
CA THR A 27 20.16 28.75 14.41
C THR A 27 21.58 29.25 14.10
N ALA A 28 22.09 28.93 12.93
CA ALA A 28 23.42 29.37 12.48
C ALA A 28 23.29 30.23 11.22
N SER A 29 24.05 31.30 11.17
CA SER A 29 24.16 32.21 10.02
C SER A 29 25.62 32.38 9.65
N ALA A 30 25.92 32.22 8.37
CA ALA A 30 27.27 32.42 7.83
C ALA A 30 27.23 32.99 6.42
N ALA A 31 28.12 33.96 6.12
CA ALA A 31 28.32 34.46 4.77
C ALA A 31 29.80 34.80 4.61
N ARG A 32 30.27 34.93 3.34
CA ARG A 32 31.69 35.27 3.07
C ARG A 32 32.13 36.62 3.63
N ASP A 33 31.19 37.55 3.72
CA ASP A 33 31.37 38.94 4.14
C ASP A 33 30.99 39.21 5.59
N ARG A 34 30.61 38.17 6.34
CA ARG A 34 30.13 38.27 7.73
C ARG A 34 30.76 37.20 8.61
N SER A 35 30.92 37.55 9.89
CA SER A 35 31.32 36.57 10.90
C SER A 35 30.26 35.49 11.04
N TYR A 36 30.69 34.28 11.36
CA TYR A 36 29.80 33.20 11.75
C TYR A 36 29.08 33.57 13.03
N GLU A 37 27.76 33.51 12.99
CA GLU A 37 26.88 33.79 14.12
C GLU A 37 26.11 32.53 14.48
N LEU A 38 26.10 32.20 15.77
CA LEU A 38 25.36 31.05 16.30
C LEU A 38 24.46 31.54 17.42
N THR A 39 23.16 31.42 17.21
CA THR A 39 22.14 31.69 18.22
C THR A 39 21.54 30.35 18.67
N PHE A 40 21.40 30.18 19.96
CA PHE A 40 20.75 29.01 20.51
C PHE A 40 19.72 29.40 21.57
N THR A 41 18.64 28.61 21.61
CA THR A 41 17.66 28.63 22.68
C THR A 41 17.97 27.48 23.64
N ALA A 42 17.79 27.70 24.92
CA ALA A 42 18.10 26.72 25.93
C ALA A 42 17.17 26.84 27.16
N ILE A 43 17.05 25.79 27.92
CA ILE A 43 16.40 25.77 29.22
C ILE A 43 17.46 25.50 30.31
N PRO A 44 17.21 25.89 31.59
CA PRO A 44 18.07 25.51 32.68
C PRO A 44 18.24 24.00 32.78
N TYR A 45 19.47 23.55 32.96
CA TYR A 45 19.75 22.15 33.19
C TYR A 45 19.16 21.67 34.54
N SER A 46 18.60 20.47 34.57
CA SER A 46 18.08 19.84 35.78
C SER A 46 18.28 18.31 35.71
N GLU A 47 18.77 17.75 36.78
CA GLU A 47 18.85 16.28 36.94
C GLU A 47 17.49 15.65 37.24
N ARG A 48 16.50 16.44 37.65
CA ARG A 48 15.18 15.95 38.08
C ARG A 48 14.17 15.83 36.94
N TYR A 49 14.34 16.58 35.88
CA TYR A 49 13.45 16.54 34.71
C TYR A 49 14.25 16.75 33.42
N GLY A 50 13.89 16.01 32.39
CA GLY A 50 14.45 16.15 31.06
C GLY A 50 13.57 17.05 30.16
N TYR A 51 14.20 17.67 29.17
CA TYR A 51 13.47 18.37 28.11
C TYR A 51 12.72 17.36 27.24
N ARG A 52 11.43 17.58 27.06
CA ARG A 52 10.61 16.86 26.09
C ARG A 52 10.13 17.85 25.03
N PRO A 53 10.59 17.74 23.77
CA PRO A 53 10.09 18.56 22.70
C PRO A 53 8.60 18.32 22.50
N ALA A 54 7.86 19.32 22.01
CA ALA A 54 6.48 19.15 21.62
C ALA A 54 6.40 18.07 20.54
N LEU A 55 5.43 17.16 20.70
CA LEU A 55 5.18 16.14 19.68
C LEU A 55 4.65 16.82 18.41
N ILE A 56 5.29 16.54 17.30
CA ILE A 56 4.77 16.95 15.99
C ILE A 56 3.50 16.12 15.73
N PRO A 57 2.39 16.75 15.34
CA PRO A 57 1.19 16.00 14.96
C PRO A 57 1.53 14.98 13.88
N ARG A 58 1.10 13.73 14.07
CA ARG A 58 1.28 12.69 13.06
C ARG A 58 0.44 13.07 11.83
N PRO A 59 1.01 13.00 10.62
CA PRO A 59 0.21 13.17 9.42
C PRO A 59 -0.86 12.09 9.33
N VAL A 60 -2.06 12.46 8.91
CA VAL A 60 -3.19 11.56 8.72
C VAL A 60 -3.47 11.44 7.23
N MET A 61 -3.45 10.23 6.73
CA MET A 61 -3.79 9.91 5.34
C MET A 61 -5.29 9.66 5.24
N ALA A 62 -6.01 10.64 4.71
CA ALA A 62 -7.44 10.52 4.45
C ALA A 62 -7.67 9.88 3.06
N GLY A 63 -8.54 8.86 2.99
CA GLY A 63 -8.88 8.21 1.73
C GLY A 63 -7.87 7.16 1.29
N THR A 64 -7.77 6.95 -0.04
CA THR A 64 -6.90 5.95 -0.64
C THR A 64 -5.92 6.56 -1.63
N LEU A 65 -4.77 5.94 -1.79
CA LEU A 65 -3.77 6.27 -2.80
C LEU A 65 -3.71 5.18 -3.87
N PRO A 66 -3.54 5.52 -5.15
CA PRO A 66 -3.34 4.55 -6.21
C PRO A 66 -1.92 3.97 -6.15
N ALA A 67 -1.82 2.68 -6.45
CA ALA A 67 -0.57 1.98 -6.55
C ALA A 67 -0.70 0.80 -7.54
N ARG A 68 0.43 0.23 -7.94
CA ARG A 68 0.49 -0.98 -8.76
C ARG A 68 1.22 -2.09 -8.03
N VAL A 69 0.67 -3.30 -8.14
CA VAL A 69 1.32 -4.50 -7.60
C VAL A 69 2.60 -4.78 -8.38
N THR A 70 3.68 -5.13 -7.69
CA THR A 70 5.00 -5.36 -8.28
C THR A 70 5.49 -6.79 -8.08
N SER A 71 6.49 -7.20 -8.86
CA SER A 71 7.14 -8.50 -8.76
C SER A 71 8.65 -8.37 -8.90
N THR A 72 9.40 -9.21 -8.20
CA THR A 72 10.85 -9.33 -8.33
C THR A 72 11.27 -10.11 -9.58
N VAL A 73 10.36 -10.83 -10.20
CA VAL A 73 10.60 -11.67 -11.37
C VAL A 73 10.21 -10.89 -12.62
N LYS A 74 11.19 -10.66 -13.49
CA LYS A 74 10.95 -9.96 -14.76
C LYS A 74 10.07 -10.81 -15.67
N ASN A 75 9.05 -10.19 -16.25
CA ASN A 75 8.07 -10.79 -17.17
C ASN A 75 7.19 -11.89 -16.55
N ASP A 76 7.20 -12.07 -15.23
CA ASP A 76 6.19 -12.88 -14.57
C ASP A 76 4.90 -12.07 -14.43
N ILE A 77 3.79 -12.67 -14.83
CA ILE A 77 2.47 -12.06 -14.66
C ILE A 77 1.99 -12.15 -13.22
N TYR A 78 2.47 -13.14 -12.47
CA TYR A 78 2.11 -13.28 -11.05
C TYR A 78 2.96 -12.38 -10.17
N ALA A 79 2.33 -11.75 -9.21
CA ALA A 79 3.05 -10.99 -8.23
C ALA A 79 3.79 -11.91 -7.26
N HIS A 80 4.99 -11.47 -6.85
CA HIS A 80 5.71 -12.10 -5.77
C HIS A 80 4.98 -11.83 -4.44
N ILE A 81 4.64 -12.88 -3.70
CA ILE A 81 4.05 -12.80 -2.36
C ILE A 81 5.02 -13.39 -1.33
N ASP A 82 4.90 -12.95 -0.08
CA ASP A 82 5.67 -13.54 1.01
C ASP A 82 4.95 -14.74 1.65
N LYS A 83 5.56 -15.31 2.68
CA LYS A 83 5.00 -16.43 3.44
C LYS A 83 3.65 -16.14 4.12
N ASP A 84 3.33 -14.86 4.33
CA ASP A 84 2.09 -14.41 4.94
C ASP A 84 1.06 -13.95 3.89
N GLY A 85 1.33 -14.17 2.59
CA GLY A 85 0.44 -13.82 1.49
C GLY A 85 0.30 -12.33 1.22
N ARG A 86 1.32 -11.52 1.61
CA ARG A 86 1.36 -10.07 1.40
C ARG A 86 2.01 -9.74 0.06
N TYR A 87 1.72 -8.55 -0.44
CA TYR A 87 2.20 -8.04 -1.72
C TYR A 87 3.17 -6.88 -1.52
N ARG A 88 3.95 -6.57 -2.55
CA ARG A 88 4.66 -5.30 -2.70
C ARG A 88 4.01 -4.48 -3.79
N VAL A 89 4.02 -3.17 -3.60
CA VAL A 89 3.36 -2.22 -4.48
C VAL A 89 4.28 -1.04 -4.78
N ASN A 90 4.11 -0.44 -5.94
CA ASN A 90 4.69 0.86 -6.26
C ASN A 90 3.57 1.91 -6.21
N LEU A 91 3.72 2.91 -5.34
CA LEU A 91 2.77 4.01 -5.23
C LEU A 91 2.95 4.95 -6.44
N ASP A 92 1.87 5.36 -7.08
CA ASP A 92 1.93 6.13 -8.34
C ASP A 92 2.59 7.50 -8.19
N PHE A 93 2.65 8.05 -6.98
CA PHE A 93 3.37 9.30 -6.71
C PHE A 93 4.88 9.11 -6.50
N ASP A 94 5.35 7.88 -6.24
CA ASP A 94 6.77 7.60 -6.01
C ASP A 94 7.55 7.76 -7.33
N ARG A 95 8.49 8.66 -7.32
CA ARG A 95 9.36 8.99 -8.47
C ARG A 95 10.75 8.40 -8.36
N ASP A 96 11.05 7.72 -7.28
CA ASP A 96 12.35 7.12 -7.07
C ASP A 96 12.55 5.88 -7.96
N THR A 97 13.79 5.62 -8.33
CA THR A 97 14.15 4.44 -9.12
C THR A 97 14.47 3.30 -8.19
N TRP A 98 13.52 2.39 -8.06
CA TRP A 98 13.67 1.19 -7.24
C TRP A 98 14.09 -0.03 -8.07
N LYS A 99 14.69 -0.99 -7.40
CA LYS A 99 14.80 -2.35 -7.94
C LYS A 99 13.39 -2.95 -8.01
N PRO A 100 12.95 -3.50 -9.18
CA PRO A 100 11.62 -4.09 -9.32
C PRO A 100 11.31 -5.10 -8.22
N GLY A 101 10.14 -4.98 -7.62
CA GLY A 101 9.67 -5.78 -6.49
C GLY A 101 10.20 -5.35 -5.11
N TYR A 102 10.87 -4.18 -5.02
CA TYR A 102 11.39 -3.63 -3.76
C TYR A 102 10.91 -2.20 -3.50
N GLU A 103 9.87 -1.77 -4.20
CA GLU A 103 9.34 -0.41 -4.16
C GLU A 103 8.60 -0.10 -2.85
N SER A 104 8.19 -1.11 -2.11
CA SER A 104 7.55 -0.96 -0.80
C SER A 104 7.96 -2.06 0.18
N LEU A 105 7.56 -1.91 1.43
CA LEU A 105 7.45 -3.01 2.38
C LEU A 105 6.28 -3.93 1.99
N TRP A 106 6.15 -5.05 2.69
CA TRP A 106 5.06 -5.99 2.48
C TRP A 106 3.72 -5.42 2.97
N VAL A 107 2.71 -5.42 2.10
CA VAL A 107 1.39 -4.83 2.33
C VAL A 107 0.33 -5.92 2.31
N ARG A 108 -0.52 -5.98 3.33
CA ARG A 108 -1.64 -6.93 3.40
C ARG A 108 -2.73 -6.54 2.41
N GLN A 109 -3.46 -7.53 1.92
CA GLN A 109 -4.69 -7.31 1.17
C GLN A 109 -5.92 -7.54 2.05
N SER A 110 -6.85 -6.60 2.08
CA SER A 110 -8.20 -6.82 2.61
C SER A 110 -8.96 -7.77 1.69
N ARG A 111 -9.53 -8.83 2.24
CA ARG A 111 -10.28 -9.85 1.51
C ARG A 111 -11.68 -9.97 2.07
N PRO A 112 -12.69 -10.30 1.24
CA PRO A 112 -14.08 -10.44 1.71
C PRO A 112 -14.28 -11.55 2.74
N TYR A 113 -13.43 -12.59 2.72
CA TYR A 113 -13.51 -13.73 3.61
C TYR A 113 -12.10 -14.26 3.90
N ALA A 114 -11.75 -14.34 5.17
CA ALA A 114 -10.44 -14.80 5.62
C ALA A 114 -10.52 -15.35 7.05
N GLY A 115 -9.75 -16.39 7.33
CA GLY A 115 -9.61 -17.00 8.64
C GLY A 115 -8.42 -17.93 8.70
N ASP A 116 -8.35 -18.76 9.73
CA ASP A 116 -7.29 -19.74 9.88
C ASP A 116 -7.49 -20.88 8.87
N THR A 117 -6.53 -21.04 7.95
CA THR A 117 -6.50 -22.08 6.91
C THR A 117 -7.62 -22.02 5.87
N TYR A 118 -8.50 -21.00 5.91
CA TYR A 118 -9.59 -20.82 4.95
C TYR A 118 -9.79 -19.37 4.53
N GLY A 119 -10.46 -19.14 3.42
CA GLY A 119 -10.76 -17.80 2.91
C GLY A 119 -10.96 -17.74 1.40
N LEU A 120 -11.25 -16.54 0.89
CA LEU A 120 -11.28 -16.25 -0.54
C LEU A 120 -9.95 -15.63 -0.97
N HIS A 121 -9.13 -16.39 -1.67
CA HIS A 121 -7.84 -15.94 -2.18
C HIS A 121 -7.85 -15.88 -3.71
N LEU A 122 -7.84 -14.66 -4.25
CA LEU A 122 -7.68 -14.39 -5.66
C LEU A 122 -6.33 -13.68 -5.85
N PRO A 123 -5.33 -14.32 -6.48
CA PRO A 123 -4.00 -13.75 -6.64
C PRO A 123 -4.04 -12.46 -7.46
N LEU A 124 -3.39 -11.41 -6.98
CA LEU A 124 -3.16 -10.20 -7.77
C LEU A 124 -1.99 -10.43 -8.72
N LEU A 125 -2.11 -9.91 -9.93
CA LEU A 125 -1.04 -9.95 -10.93
C LEU A 125 -0.14 -8.73 -10.82
N ALA A 126 1.11 -8.86 -11.25
CA ALA A 126 2.00 -7.71 -11.39
C ALA A 126 1.41 -6.69 -12.38
N GLY A 127 1.48 -5.41 -12.05
CA GLY A 127 0.89 -4.31 -12.82
C GLY A 127 -0.57 -4.00 -12.49
N THR A 128 -1.26 -4.84 -11.71
CA THR A 128 -2.65 -4.58 -11.28
C THR A 128 -2.74 -3.29 -10.47
N GLU A 129 -3.68 -2.41 -10.84
CA GLU A 129 -3.99 -1.20 -10.07
C GLU A 129 -4.73 -1.55 -8.77
N VAL A 130 -4.25 -0.99 -7.68
CA VAL A 130 -4.82 -1.18 -6.35
C VAL A 130 -5.04 0.15 -5.63
N SER A 131 -6.00 0.18 -4.73
CA SER A 131 -6.21 1.29 -3.80
C SER A 131 -5.57 0.95 -2.47
N ILE A 132 -4.61 1.78 -2.04
CA ILE A 132 -3.96 1.66 -0.73
C ILE A 132 -4.70 2.54 0.26
N ALA A 133 -5.21 1.95 1.31
CA ALA A 133 -5.75 2.64 2.48
C ALA A 133 -4.82 2.48 3.68
N PHE A 134 -5.09 3.23 4.74
CA PHE A 134 -4.23 3.31 5.91
C PHE A 134 -5.09 3.09 7.16
N GLU A 135 -4.70 2.14 8.01
CA GLU A 135 -5.41 1.89 9.26
C GLU A 135 -5.36 3.14 10.16
N GLU A 136 -6.53 3.65 10.53
CA GLU A 136 -6.67 4.90 11.31
C GLU A 136 -5.97 6.12 10.67
N GLY A 137 -5.80 6.11 9.34
CA GLY A 137 -5.07 7.15 8.62
C GLY A 137 -3.56 7.15 8.90
N ASN A 138 -3.02 6.13 9.52
CA ASN A 138 -1.61 6.04 9.86
C ASN A 138 -0.78 5.65 8.62
N PRO A 139 0.10 6.52 8.09
CA PRO A 139 0.92 6.23 6.90
C PRO A 139 1.84 5.01 7.07
N ASP A 140 2.17 4.62 8.31
CA ASP A 140 2.99 3.45 8.59
C ASP A 140 2.20 2.12 8.56
N ARG A 141 0.88 2.17 8.36
CA ARG A 141 0.00 0.99 8.37
C ARG A 141 -0.85 0.88 7.10
N PRO A 142 -0.20 0.79 5.91
CA PRO A 142 -0.89 0.64 4.64
C PRO A 142 -1.47 -0.76 4.47
N TYR A 143 -2.59 -0.84 3.74
CA TYR A 143 -3.14 -2.10 3.24
C TYR A 143 -3.83 -1.91 1.89
N ILE A 144 -3.88 -2.97 1.07
CA ILE A 144 -4.63 -2.98 -0.18
C ILE A 144 -6.11 -3.10 0.17
N ALA A 145 -6.87 -2.03 -0.04
CA ALA A 145 -8.29 -1.95 0.27
C ALA A 145 -9.17 -2.44 -0.89
N GLY A 146 -8.67 -2.37 -2.12
CA GLY A 146 -9.41 -2.78 -3.31
C GLY A 146 -8.53 -2.89 -4.54
N VAL A 147 -9.10 -3.48 -5.58
CA VAL A 147 -8.48 -3.69 -6.89
C VAL A 147 -9.35 -3.00 -7.93
N LYS A 148 -8.73 -2.41 -8.95
CA LYS A 148 -9.45 -1.70 -10.00
C LYS A 148 -9.03 -2.21 -11.38
N HIS A 149 -9.98 -2.17 -12.31
CA HIS A 149 -9.68 -2.18 -13.73
C HIS A 149 -9.19 -0.80 -14.16
N ASP A 150 -8.37 -0.74 -15.18
CA ASP A 150 -7.84 0.48 -15.77
C ASP A 150 -7.93 0.43 -17.31
N SER A 151 -7.45 1.47 -17.99
CA SER A 151 -7.51 1.57 -19.46
C SER A 151 -6.71 0.47 -20.19
N ALA A 152 -5.67 -0.08 -19.54
CA ALA A 152 -4.86 -1.17 -20.07
C ALA A 152 -5.40 -2.56 -19.69
N HIS A 153 -6.19 -2.64 -18.59
CA HIS A 153 -6.73 -3.87 -18.02
C HIS A 153 -8.24 -3.73 -17.84
N THR A 154 -8.96 -3.75 -18.97
CA THR A 154 -10.41 -3.55 -19.01
C THR A 154 -11.19 -4.66 -18.32
N ASP A 155 -12.35 -4.33 -17.77
CA ASP A 155 -13.26 -5.32 -17.21
C ASP A 155 -13.77 -6.28 -18.31
N HIS A 156 -13.94 -7.53 -17.93
CA HIS A 156 -14.50 -8.58 -18.78
C HIS A 156 -16.04 -8.60 -18.77
N VAL A 157 -16.66 -7.81 -17.91
CA VAL A 157 -18.09 -7.50 -17.90
C VAL A 157 -18.28 -6.05 -18.33
N THR A 158 -19.07 -5.85 -19.39
CA THR A 158 -19.32 -4.56 -20.01
C THR A 158 -20.80 -4.39 -20.34
N ILE A 159 -21.20 -3.29 -20.94
CA ILE A 159 -22.58 -3.05 -21.41
C ILE A 159 -23.11 -4.16 -22.33
N GLN A 160 -22.23 -4.95 -22.97
CA GLN A 160 -22.64 -6.04 -23.86
C GLN A 160 -23.04 -7.32 -23.10
N ASN A 161 -22.66 -7.46 -21.85
CA ASN A 161 -22.87 -8.65 -21.03
C ASN A 161 -23.09 -8.32 -19.56
N ASP A 162 -23.73 -7.20 -19.30
CA ASP A 162 -23.98 -6.60 -17.99
C ASP A 162 -24.80 -7.47 -17.01
N LYS A 163 -25.48 -8.50 -17.52
CA LYS A 163 -26.27 -9.45 -16.73
C LYS A 163 -25.44 -10.63 -16.18
N ARG A 164 -24.13 -10.63 -16.40
CA ARG A 164 -23.23 -11.71 -15.99
C ARG A 164 -22.52 -11.42 -14.70
N ASN A 165 -22.60 -12.36 -13.78
CA ASN A 165 -21.73 -12.44 -12.61
C ASN A 165 -20.60 -13.43 -12.94
N VAL A 166 -19.34 -12.97 -12.94
CA VAL A 166 -18.24 -13.78 -13.50
C VAL A 166 -17.02 -13.76 -12.59
N LEU A 167 -16.60 -14.95 -12.15
CA LEU A 167 -15.24 -15.18 -11.68
C LEU A 167 -14.43 -15.77 -12.83
N ARG A 168 -13.37 -15.06 -13.25
CA ARG A 168 -12.50 -15.49 -14.35
C ARG A 168 -11.04 -15.35 -13.95
N THR A 169 -10.27 -16.41 -14.16
CA THR A 169 -8.82 -16.40 -13.91
C THR A 169 -8.04 -15.99 -15.17
N PRO A 170 -6.74 -15.61 -15.06
CA PRO A 170 -5.89 -15.33 -16.22
C PRO A 170 -5.81 -16.49 -17.22
N ALA A 171 -5.87 -17.74 -16.73
CA ALA A 171 -5.90 -18.95 -17.55
C ALA A 171 -7.28 -19.25 -18.16
N ASN A 172 -8.23 -18.31 -18.06
CA ASN A 172 -9.59 -18.43 -18.57
C ASN A 172 -10.46 -19.53 -17.92
N ASN A 173 -10.06 -20.01 -16.75
CA ASN A 173 -10.99 -20.78 -15.92
C ASN A 173 -12.08 -19.84 -15.40
N LYS A 174 -13.34 -20.24 -15.44
CA LYS A 174 -14.43 -19.36 -15.04
C LYS A 174 -15.64 -20.06 -14.43
N ILE A 175 -16.25 -19.34 -13.51
CA ILE A 175 -17.59 -19.58 -13.01
C ILE A 175 -18.42 -18.38 -13.46
N ARG A 176 -19.50 -18.61 -14.20
CA ARG A 176 -20.39 -17.58 -14.71
C ARG A 176 -21.82 -17.90 -14.33
N LEU A 177 -22.51 -16.92 -13.78
CA LEU A 177 -23.96 -16.92 -13.59
C LEU A 177 -24.52 -15.84 -14.51
N ASP A 178 -25.42 -16.20 -15.40
CA ASP A 178 -26.01 -15.30 -16.38
C ASP A 178 -27.49 -15.14 -16.09
N ASP A 179 -27.90 -13.90 -15.83
CA ASP A 179 -29.27 -13.56 -15.44
C ASP A 179 -30.08 -13.00 -16.64
N GLU A 180 -29.63 -13.25 -17.88
CA GLU A 180 -30.39 -12.87 -19.07
C GLU A 180 -31.71 -13.60 -19.11
N ARG A 181 -32.80 -12.83 -19.05
CA ARG A 181 -34.15 -13.37 -18.99
C ARG A 181 -34.48 -14.37 -20.13
N GLY A 182 -34.88 -15.59 -19.76
CA GLY A 182 -35.14 -16.68 -20.67
C GLY A 182 -33.90 -17.43 -21.17
N LYS A 183 -32.68 -17.02 -20.68
CA LYS A 183 -31.42 -17.69 -20.97
C LYS A 183 -30.53 -17.84 -19.72
N GLU A 184 -31.18 -17.82 -18.57
CA GLU A 184 -30.52 -17.97 -17.29
C GLU A 184 -29.73 -19.28 -17.23
N HIS A 185 -28.47 -19.20 -16.77
CA HIS A 185 -27.63 -20.39 -16.67
C HIS A 185 -26.45 -20.18 -15.73
N ILE A 186 -25.92 -21.29 -15.22
CA ILE A 186 -24.64 -21.38 -14.56
C ILE A 186 -23.66 -22.13 -15.45
N LYS A 187 -22.50 -21.59 -15.69
CA LYS A 187 -21.44 -22.23 -16.47
C LYS A 187 -20.14 -22.29 -15.68
N VAL A 188 -19.61 -23.50 -15.52
CA VAL A 188 -18.23 -23.73 -15.03
C VAL A 188 -17.41 -24.25 -16.18
N SER A 189 -16.26 -23.62 -16.47
CA SER A 189 -15.48 -24.01 -17.64
C SER A 189 -13.97 -23.77 -17.51
N THR A 190 -13.20 -24.58 -18.20
CA THR A 190 -11.76 -24.41 -18.42
C THR A 190 -11.43 -24.58 -19.92
N GLU A 191 -10.29 -24.05 -20.33
CA GLU A 191 -9.80 -24.18 -21.72
C GLU A 191 -8.52 -25.04 -21.80
N TYR A 192 -8.13 -25.70 -20.71
CA TYR A 192 -6.98 -26.60 -20.71
C TYR A 192 -7.22 -27.84 -21.57
N GLY A 193 -6.32 -28.11 -22.53
CA GLY A 193 -6.40 -29.28 -23.41
C GLY A 193 -7.62 -29.32 -24.33
N GLY A 194 -8.29 -28.19 -24.51
CA GLY A 194 -9.59 -28.04 -25.15
C GLY A 194 -10.57 -27.36 -24.21
N LYS A 195 -11.82 -27.24 -24.61
CA LYS A 195 -12.84 -26.58 -23.79
C LYS A 195 -13.71 -27.59 -23.07
N SER A 196 -13.53 -27.73 -21.77
CA SER A 196 -14.42 -28.50 -20.91
C SER A 196 -15.39 -27.57 -20.18
N GLN A 197 -16.68 -27.93 -20.10
CA GLN A 197 -17.69 -27.11 -19.43
C GLN A 197 -18.85 -27.91 -18.84
N LEU A 198 -19.35 -27.40 -17.72
CA LEU A 198 -20.63 -27.78 -17.14
C LEU A 198 -21.61 -26.63 -17.36
N ASN A 199 -22.80 -26.90 -17.84
CA ASN A 199 -23.90 -25.95 -17.92
C ASN A 199 -25.10 -26.46 -17.12
N LEU A 200 -25.68 -25.53 -16.35
CA LEU A 200 -26.98 -25.73 -15.67
C LEU A 200 -27.91 -24.62 -16.15
N GLY A 201 -29.11 -24.97 -16.62
CA GLY A 201 -30.06 -24.03 -17.20
C GLY A 201 -29.94 -23.92 -18.73
N HIS A 202 -30.05 -22.72 -19.28
CA HIS A 202 -29.98 -22.52 -20.72
C HIS A 202 -28.62 -22.98 -21.30
N LEU A 203 -28.71 -23.81 -22.34
CA LEU A 203 -27.53 -24.42 -22.96
C LEU A 203 -26.74 -23.40 -23.79
N VAL A 204 -25.48 -23.15 -23.44
CA VAL A 204 -24.56 -22.27 -24.17
C VAL A 204 -23.42 -23.08 -24.76
N ASP A 205 -22.96 -22.67 -25.96
CA ASP A 205 -21.83 -23.30 -26.63
C ASP A 205 -21.97 -24.82 -26.86
N ALA A 206 -23.18 -25.28 -27.17
CA ALA A 206 -23.51 -26.71 -27.30
C ALA A 206 -22.57 -27.50 -28.22
N GLY A 207 -22.06 -26.87 -29.30
CA GLY A 207 -21.10 -27.48 -30.23
C GLY A 207 -19.67 -27.57 -29.72
N LYS A 208 -19.40 -27.00 -28.51
CA LYS A 208 -18.05 -26.97 -27.89
C LYS A 208 -17.96 -27.79 -26.60
N GLN A 209 -19.03 -28.52 -26.28
CA GLN A 209 -19.01 -29.42 -25.13
C GLN A 209 -18.17 -30.66 -25.45
N GLN A 210 -17.10 -30.87 -24.70
CA GLN A 210 -16.48 -32.18 -24.63
C GLN A 210 -17.29 -33.02 -23.62
N ARG A 211 -17.76 -34.16 -24.05
CA ARG A 211 -18.32 -35.17 -23.13
C ARG A 211 -17.12 -35.75 -22.37
N GLY A 212 -17.04 -35.48 -21.08
CA GLY A 212 -16.15 -36.17 -20.16
C GLY A 212 -16.62 -37.58 -19.91
#